data_96d527bc0138c15cf34736475f1b785d
#
_entry.id   96d527bc0138c15cf34736475f1b785d
#
_cell.length_a   1.000
_cell.length_b   1.000
_cell.length_c   1.000
_cell.angle_alpha   90.00
_cell.angle_beta   90.00
_cell.angle_gamma   90.00
#
_symmetry.space_group_name_H-M   'P 1'
#
loop_
_entity.id
_entity.type
_entity.pdbx_description
1 polymer ?
#
loop_
_entity_poly.entity_id
_entity_poly.type
_entity_poly.pdbx_seq_one_letter_code
_entity_poly.pdbx_strand_id
1 'polypeptide(L)'
;MVVQHNLTAMNANRQLGITSGAQAKSSEKLSSGYRINRAGDDAAGLKISEKMRSQIRGLDKASSNAQDGISLIQTAEGALGEAHSILQRMNELAVQGANDTNESIDRDAINEELSALTSELDRIASTTQFNKQNLLDGSFTSKNLQVGANSDQKISISIGEMNSKALGLHNIAGTTTQSQTGKKVTGFSFGKYATTATD
;
A
#
# COMPACT_ATOMS: atom_id res chain seq x y z
N MET A 1 -77.09 -40.92 2.10
CA MET A 1 -76.28 -40.09 1.17
C MET A 1 -75.94 -38.79 1.90
N VAL A 2 -74.72 -38.61 2.33
CA VAL A 2 -74.28 -37.34 2.95
C VAL A 2 -73.79 -36.45 1.84
N VAL A 3 -74.67 -35.65 1.25
CA VAL A 3 -74.40 -34.80 0.06
C VAL A 3 -73.81 -33.46 0.47
N GLN A 4 -73.95 -33.01 1.74
CA GLN A 4 -73.52 -31.69 2.18
C GLN A 4 -72.17 -31.65 2.91
N HIS A 5 -71.65 -32.78 3.45
CA HIS A 5 -70.39 -32.84 4.15
C HIS A 5 -69.62 -34.13 3.87
N ASN A 6 -68.97 -34.20 2.70
CA ASN A 6 -68.12 -35.37 2.40
C ASN A 6 -66.70 -35.16 3.03
N LEU A 7 -66.59 -35.59 4.31
CA LEU A 7 -65.36 -35.51 5.10
C LEU A 7 -64.21 -36.28 4.45
N THR A 8 -64.47 -37.34 3.71
CA THR A 8 -63.44 -38.12 3.02
C THR A 8 -62.87 -37.33 1.84
N ALA A 9 -63.70 -36.65 1.04
CA ALA A 9 -63.27 -35.80 -0.04
C ALA A 9 -62.48 -34.56 0.46
N MET A 10 -62.91 -33.95 1.57
CA MET A 10 -62.22 -32.85 2.20
C MET A 10 -60.83 -33.27 2.74
N ASN A 11 -60.74 -34.47 3.37
CA ASN A 11 -59.44 -35.00 3.79
C ASN A 11 -58.52 -35.33 2.61
N ALA A 12 -59.06 -35.93 1.53
CA ALA A 12 -58.29 -36.21 0.35
C ALA A 12 -57.75 -34.92 -0.31
N ASN A 13 -58.58 -33.87 -0.40
CA ASN A 13 -58.16 -32.58 -0.92
C ASN A 13 -57.10 -31.91 -0.03
N ARG A 14 -57.22 -31.99 1.30
CA ARG A 14 -56.21 -31.49 2.22
C ARG A 14 -54.90 -32.25 2.07
N GLN A 15 -54.91 -33.58 1.96
CA GLN A 15 -53.71 -34.40 1.73
C GLN A 15 -53.06 -34.09 0.39
N LEU A 16 -53.87 -33.88 -0.67
CA LEU A 16 -53.37 -33.45 -1.98
C LEU A 16 -52.61 -32.11 -1.87
N GLY A 17 -53.17 -31.15 -1.15
CA GLY A 17 -52.54 -29.84 -0.91
C GLY A 17 -51.21 -29.95 -0.17
N ILE A 18 -51.14 -30.81 0.85
CA ILE A 18 -49.89 -31.07 1.61
C ILE A 18 -48.83 -31.70 0.70
N THR A 19 -49.20 -32.72 -0.08
CA THR A 19 -48.31 -33.44 -0.98
C THR A 19 -47.81 -32.54 -2.12
N SER A 20 -48.70 -31.76 -2.72
CA SER A 20 -48.32 -30.78 -3.73
C SER A 20 -47.37 -29.71 -3.20
N GLY A 21 -47.62 -29.24 -1.98
CA GLY A 21 -46.70 -28.30 -1.31
C GLY A 21 -45.31 -28.90 -1.01
N ALA A 22 -45.27 -30.17 -0.56
CA ALA A 22 -44.01 -30.88 -0.35
C ALA A 22 -43.24 -31.13 -1.63
N GLN A 23 -43.94 -31.47 -2.72
CA GLN A 23 -43.37 -31.66 -4.03
C GLN A 23 -42.80 -30.35 -4.59
N ALA A 24 -43.54 -29.24 -4.51
CA ALA A 24 -43.08 -27.93 -4.92
C ALA A 24 -41.79 -27.51 -4.17
N LYS A 25 -41.75 -27.77 -2.87
CA LYS A 25 -40.57 -27.48 -2.04
C LYS A 25 -39.35 -28.34 -2.39
N SER A 26 -39.58 -29.61 -2.71
CA SER A 26 -38.50 -30.51 -3.17
C SER A 26 -38.00 -30.11 -4.56
N SER A 27 -38.89 -29.71 -5.46
CA SER A 27 -38.55 -29.20 -6.78
C SER A 27 -37.79 -27.90 -6.72
N GLU A 28 -38.16 -26.99 -5.81
CA GLU A 28 -37.44 -25.75 -5.57
C GLU A 28 -35.98 -26.02 -5.12
N LYS A 29 -35.77 -26.95 -4.18
CA LYS A 29 -34.45 -27.34 -3.72
C LYS A 29 -33.61 -28.03 -4.80
N LEU A 30 -34.23 -28.86 -5.62
CA LEU A 30 -33.56 -29.53 -6.74
C LEU A 30 -33.13 -28.54 -7.80
N SER A 31 -34.01 -27.60 -8.15
CA SER A 31 -33.77 -26.58 -9.17
C SER A 31 -32.70 -25.57 -8.76
N SER A 32 -32.68 -25.16 -7.47
CA SER A 32 -31.69 -24.22 -6.94
C SER A 32 -30.35 -24.87 -6.62
N GLY A 33 -30.32 -26.18 -6.38
CA GLY A 33 -29.15 -26.90 -5.92
C GLY A 33 -28.78 -26.61 -4.44
N TYR A 34 -29.56 -25.79 -3.74
CA TYR A 34 -29.34 -25.44 -2.34
C TYR A 34 -30.28 -26.17 -1.40
N ARG A 35 -29.76 -26.61 -0.26
CA ARG A 35 -30.57 -27.23 0.80
C ARG A 35 -31.47 -26.22 1.51
N ILE A 36 -31.02 -24.98 1.65
CA ILE A 36 -31.71 -23.89 2.35
C ILE A 36 -31.94 -22.77 1.32
N ASN A 37 -33.21 -22.55 0.95
CA ASN A 37 -33.61 -21.52 0.00
C ASN A 37 -34.29 -20.33 0.69
N ARG A 38 -34.98 -20.60 1.79
CA ARG A 38 -35.75 -19.58 2.51
C ARG A 38 -35.42 -19.62 3.98
N ALA A 39 -35.55 -18.47 4.66
CA ALA A 39 -35.35 -18.36 6.10
C ALA A 39 -36.24 -19.32 6.91
N GLY A 40 -37.43 -19.66 6.36
CA GLY A 40 -38.35 -20.63 6.96
C GLY A 40 -37.87 -22.08 6.91
N ASP A 41 -36.87 -22.42 6.11
CA ASP A 41 -36.32 -23.77 6.06
C ASP A 41 -35.34 -24.04 7.22
N ASP A 42 -34.44 -23.09 7.44
CA ASP A 42 -33.45 -23.09 8.54
C ASP A 42 -32.88 -21.68 8.69
N ALA A 43 -33.43 -20.91 9.62
CA ALA A 43 -32.99 -19.55 9.87
C ALA A 43 -31.55 -19.48 10.43
N ALA A 44 -31.14 -20.46 11.25
CA ALA A 44 -29.81 -20.51 11.83
C ALA A 44 -28.75 -20.85 10.76
N GLY A 45 -29.02 -21.87 9.95
CA GLY A 45 -28.16 -22.28 8.85
C GLY A 45 -28.02 -21.20 7.79
N LEU A 46 -29.11 -20.48 7.46
CA LEU A 46 -29.09 -19.37 6.51
C LEU A 46 -28.19 -18.24 7.03
N LYS A 47 -28.32 -17.85 8.31
CA LYS A 47 -27.48 -16.82 8.93
C LYS A 47 -26.00 -17.17 8.89
N ILE A 48 -25.66 -18.44 9.19
CA ILE A 48 -24.27 -18.91 9.12
C ILE A 48 -23.76 -18.87 7.68
N SER A 49 -24.54 -19.36 6.72
CA SER A 49 -24.20 -19.36 5.30
C SER A 49 -23.96 -17.95 4.78
N GLU A 50 -24.83 -17.00 5.07
CA GLU A 50 -24.66 -15.61 4.64
C GLU A 50 -23.47 -14.92 5.32
N LYS A 51 -23.19 -15.25 6.59
CA LYS A 51 -21.98 -14.80 7.28
C LYS A 51 -20.71 -15.33 6.59
N MET A 52 -20.69 -16.63 6.25
CA MET A 52 -19.55 -17.22 5.53
C MET A 52 -19.38 -16.62 4.13
N ARG A 53 -20.46 -16.41 3.39
CA ARG A 53 -20.41 -15.74 2.09
C ARG A 53 -19.87 -14.31 2.19
N SER A 54 -20.29 -13.57 3.21
CA SER A 54 -19.76 -12.24 3.47
C SER A 54 -18.27 -12.28 3.78
N GLN A 55 -17.82 -13.26 4.59
CA GLN A 55 -16.40 -13.44 4.88
C GLN A 55 -15.59 -13.83 3.65
N ILE A 56 -16.10 -14.73 2.80
CA ILE A 56 -15.43 -15.11 1.55
C ILE A 56 -15.23 -13.88 0.66
N ARG A 57 -16.30 -13.12 0.38
CA ARG A 57 -16.20 -11.88 -0.41
C ARG A 57 -15.27 -10.85 0.22
N GLY A 58 -15.27 -10.77 1.55
CA GLY A 58 -14.36 -9.90 2.30
C GLY A 58 -12.90 -10.31 2.15
N LEU A 59 -12.61 -11.62 2.20
CA LEU A 59 -11.26 -12.16 2.01
C LEU A 59 -10.77 -12.03 0.57
N ASP A 60 -11.64 -12.24 -0.42
CA ASP A 60 -11.31 -12.02 -1.83
C ASP A 60 -10.90 -10.55 -2.08
N LYS A 61 -11.65 -9.61 -1.47
CA LYS A 61 -11.30 -8.19 -1.57
C LYS A 61 -10.03 -7.86 -0.80
N ALA A 62 -9.83 -8.49 0.36
CA ALA A 62 -8.62 -8.34 1.15
C ALA A 62 -7.37 -8.86 0.40
N SER A 63 -7.50 -9.97 -0.33
CA SER A 63 -6.44 -10.49 -1.20
C SER A 63 -6.09 -9.49 -2.31
N SER A 64 -7.10 -8.90 -2.96
CA SER A 64 -6.86 -7.84 -3.96
C SER A 64 -6.16 -6.63 -3.34
N ASN A 65 -6.59 -6.18 -2.15
CA ASN A 65 -5.96 -5.07 -1.46
C ASN A 65 -4.49 -5.37 -1.09
N ALA A 66 -4.18 -6.62 -0.71
CA ALA A 66 -2.81 -7.04 -0.44
C ALA A 66 -1.94 -6.97 -1.71
N GLN A 67 -2.47 -7.39 -2.87
CA GLN A 67 -1.78 -7.28 -4.16
C GLN A 67 -1.53 -5.81 -4.55
N ASP A 68 -2.50 -4.93 -4.33
CA ASP A 68 -2.34 -3.49 -4.52
C ASP A 68 -1.23 -2.93 -3.62
N GLY A 69 -1.18 -3.39 -2.37
CA GLY A 69 -0.12 -3.02 -1.43
C GLY A 69 1.26 -3.50 -1.86
N ILE A 70 1.37 -4.71 -2.38
CA ILE A 70 2.63 -5.24 -2.94
C ILE A 70 3.07 -4.38 -4.14
N SER A 71 2.17 -4.04 -5.05
CA SER A 71 2.47 -3.21 -6.21
C SER A 71 2.95 -1.79 -5.80
N LEU A 72 2.34 -1.23 -4.75
CA LEU A 72 2.75 0.05 -4.19
C LEU A 72 4.19 -0.04 -3.63
N ILE A 73 4.48 -1.08 -2.84
CA ILE A 73 5.82 -1.27 -2.25
C ILE A 73 6.85 -1.47 -3.36
N GLN A 74 6.57 -2.27 -4.38
CA GLN A 74 7.48 -2.47 -5.52
C GLN A 74 7.75 -1.18 -6.29
N THR A 75 6.74 -0.31 -6.43
CA THR A 75 6.94 1.01 -7.05
C THR A 75 7.87 1.89 -6.20
N ALA A 76 7.67 1.90 -4.89
CA ALA A 76 8.55 2.64 -3.97
C ALA A 76 9.98 2.05 -3.95
N GLU A 77 10.12 0.73 -3.95
CA GLU A 77 11.40 0.03 -3.97
C GLU A 77 12.19 0.34 -5.25
N GLY A 78 11.51 0.36 -6.41
CA GLY A 78 12.14 0.76 -7.67
C GLY A 78 12.71 2.17 -7.61
N ALA A 79 11.92 3.13 -7.12
CA ALA A 79 12.39 4.52 -6.98
C ALA A 79 13.52 4.66 -5.94
N LEU A 80 13.48 3.89 -4.85
CA LEU A 80 14.57 3.84 -3.87
C LEU A 80 15.85 3.22 -4.43
N GLY A 81 15.73 2.26 -5.35
CA GLY A 81 16.88 1.71 -6.08
C GLY A 81 17.60 2.77 -6.92
N GLU A 82 16.84 3.62 -7.64
CA GLU A 82 17.41 4.74 -8.40
C GLU A 82 18.04 5.78 -7.45
N ALA A 83 17.34 6.13 -6.36
CA ALA A 83 17.89 7.05 -5.37
C ALA A 83 19.21 6.51 -4.76
N HIS A 84 19.30 5.22 -4.50
CA HIS A 84 20.51 4.58 -4.01
C HIS A 84 21.67 4.67 -5.00
N SER A 85 21.39 4.47 -6.30
CA SER A 85 22.39 4.60 -7.37
C SER A 85 22.90 6.03 -7.48
N ILE A 86 22.03 7.03 -7.35
CA ILE A 86 22.40 8.44 -7.30
C ILE A 86 23.30 8.73 -6.09
N LEU A 87 22.91 8.24 -4.91
CA LEU A 87 23.71 8.43 -3.68
C LEU A 87 25.10 7.80 -3.77
N GLN A 88 25.22 6.62 -4.41
CA GLN A 88 26.51 6.00 -4.67
C GLN A 88 27.37 6.90 -5.59
N ARG A 89 26.78 7.41 -6.68
CA ARG A 89 27.48 8.33 -7.60
C ARG A 89 27.92 9.62 -6.89
N MET A 90 27.06 10.19 -6.06
CA MET A 90 27.40 11.36 -5.25
C MET A 90 28.57 11.08 -4.30
N ASN A 91 28.61 9.89 -3.70
CA ASN A 91 29.73 9.48 -2.83
C ASN A 91 31.06 9.34 -3.62
N GLU A 92 31.01 8.77 -4.84
CA GLU A 92 32.19 8.70 -5.73
C GLU A 92 32.72 10.09 -6.06
N LEU A 93 31.83 11.00 -6.46
CA LEU A 93 32.19 12.39 -6.76
C LEU A 93 32.72 13.14 -5.56
N ALA A 94 32.17 12.88 -4.37
CA ALA A 94 32.67 13.47 -3.13
C ALA A 94 34.09 13.01 -2.81
N VAL A 95 34.38 11.73 -2.97
CA VAL A 95 35.75 11.18 -2.79
C VAL A 95 36.70 11.75 -3.83
N GLN A 96 36.26 11.86 -5.10
CA GLN A 96 37.05 12.48 -6.17
C GLN A 96 37.34 13.95 -5.88
N GLY A 97 36.32 14.72 -5.46
CA GLY A 97 36.48 16.15 -5.15
C GLY A 97 37.33 16.43 -3.93
N ALA A 98 37.43 15.45 -3.00
CA ALA A 98 38.29 15.57 -1.82
C ALA A 98 39.79 15.46 -2.11
N ASN A 99 40.14 15.03 -3.34
CA ASN A 99 41.55 14.89 -3.72
C ASN A 99 42.17 16.27 -4.01
N ASP A 100 43.31 16.57 -3.38
CA ASP A 100 44.01 17.85 -3.54
C ASP A 100 44.70 18.01 -4.91
N THR A 101 44.71 16.98 -5.75
CA THR A 101 45.21 17.07 -7.14
C THR A 101 44.26 17.76 -8.11
N ASN A 102 43.02 17.99 -7.69
CA ASN A 102 42.01 18.66 -8.54
C ASN A 102 42.21 20.18 -8.52
N GLU A 103 42.16 20.79 -9.68
CA GLU A 103 42.13 22.24 -9.82
C GLU A 103 40.73 22.80 -9.45
N SER A 104 40.62 24.10 -9.29
CA SER A 104 39.36 24.77 -8.97
C SER A 104 38.27 24.49 -10.01
N ILE A 105 38.65 24.48 -11.30
CA ILE A 105 37.73 24.21 -12.41
C ILE A 105 37.16 22.78 -12.32
N ASP A 106 38.00 21.79 -11.96
CA ASP A 106 37.58 20.41 -11.82
C ASP A 106 36.60 20.26 -10.62
N ARG A 107 36.89 20.95 -9.53
CA ARG A 107 36.00 20.98 -8.36
C ARG A 107 34.67 21.67 -8.64
N ASP A 108 34.69 22.73 -9.44
CA ASP A 108 33.44 23.39 -9.87
C ASP A 108 32.58 22.45 -10.73
N ALA A 109 33.19 21.72 -11.67
CA ALA A 109 32.49 20.74 -12.49
C ALA A 109 31.88 19.60 -11.61
N ILE A 110 32.62 19.11 -10.63
CA ILE A 110 32.12 18.11 -9.66
C ILE A 110 30.93 18.66 -8.84
N ASN A 111 31.01 19.93 -8.42
CA ASN A 111 29.94 20.58 -7.66
C ASN A 111 28.67 20.77 -8.52
N GLU A 112 28.82 21.09 -9.81
CA GLU A 112 27.68 21.15 -10.75
C GLU A 112 27.03 19.78 -10.91
N GLU A 113 27.81 18.70 -11.08
CA GLU A 113 27.30 17.34 -11.16
C GLU A 113 26.58 16.94 -9.86
N LEU A 114 27.17 17.23 -8.69
CA LEU A 114 26.52 16.98 -7.38
C LEU A 114 25.19 17.74 -7.24
N SER A 115 25.14 18.99 -7.70
CA SER A 115 23.92 19.79 -7.68
C SER A 115 22.84 19.21 -8.61
N ALA A 116 23.22 18.74 -9.79
CA ALA A 116 22.31 18.07 -10.72
C ALA A 116 21.78 16.77 -10.12
N LEU A 117 22.62 15.93 -9.51
CA LEU A 117 22.24 14.69 -8.85
C LEU A 117 21.31 14.94 -7.64
N THR A 118 21.56 16.00 -6.87
CA THR A 118 20.69 16.42 -5.75
C THR A 118 19.31 16.82 -6.27
N SER A 119 19.26 17.58 -7.36
CA SER A 119 18.00 17.98 -7.99
C SER A 119 17.23 16.79 -8.54
N GLU A 120 17.92 15.80 -9.10
CA GLU A 120 17.32 14.56 -9.59
C GLU A 120 16.77 13.70 -8.45
N LEU A 121 17.47 13.63 -7.32
CA LEU A 121 16.99 12.97 -6.11
C LEU A 121 15.68 13.59 -5.60
N ASP A 122 15.62 14.92 -5.53
CA ASP A 122 14.43 15.66 -5.14
C ASP A 122 13.29 15.47 -6.13
N ARG A 123 13.61 15.37 -7.43
CA ARG A 123 12.63 15.05 -8.47
C ARG A 123 12.05 13.66 -8.27
N ILE A 124 12.87 12.65 -8.05
CA ILE A 124 12.42 11.28 -7.76
C ILE A 124 11.51 11.27 -6.54
N ALA A 125 11.90 11.94 -5.45
CA ALA A 125 11.12 12.01 -4.23
C ALA A 125 9.74 12.66 -4.43
N SER A 126 9.66 13.70 -5.27
CA SER A 126 8.42 14.43 -5.52
C SER A 126 7.52 13.82 -6.59
N THR A 127 8.10 13.11 -7.57
CA THR A 127 7.35 12.57 -8.72
C THR A 127 6.91 11.12 -8.54
N THR A 128 7.55 10.37 -7.63
CA THR A 128 7.18 8.98 -7.40
C THR A 128 5.83 8.90 -6.71
N GLN A 129 4.83 8.43 -7.46
CA GLN A 129 3.46 8.33 -6.98
C GLN A 129 2.83 6.99 -7.37
N PHE A 130 1.91 6.52 -6.52
CA PHE A 130 1.02 5.41 -6.80
C PHE A 130 -0.43 5.87 -6.63
N ASN A 131 -1.25 5.72 -7.67
CA ASN A 131 -2.64 6.17 -7.67
C ASN A 131 -2.79 7.65 -7.20
N LYS A 132 -1.94 8.56 -7.73
CA LYS A 132 -1.88 10.00 -7.38
C LYS A 132 -1.52 10.30 -5.92
N GLN A 133 -1.01 9.33 -5.19
CA GLN A 133 -0.46 9.53 -3.85
C GLN A 133 1.06 9.47 -3.93
N ASN A 134 1.72 10.50 -3.47
CA ASN A 134 3.18 10.53 -3.40
C ASN A 134 3.64 9.52 -2.34
N LEU A 135 4.75 8.84 -2.63
CA LEU A 135 5.26 7.78 -1.77
C LEU A 135 6.47 8.21 -0.94
N LEU A 136 7.31 9.11 -1.49
CA LEU A 136 8.64 9.42 -0.95
C LEU A 136 8.76 10.85 -0.40
N ASP A 137 7.68 11.62 -0.37
CA ASP A 137 7.64 13.00 0.11
C ASP A 137 7.37 13.13 1.62
N GLY A 138 7.29 12.01 2.34
CA GLY A 138 6.96 11.97 3.77
C GLY A 138 5.46 12.06 4.09
N SER A 139 4.59 12.25 3.11
CA SER A 139 3.14 12.29 3.33
C SER A 139 2.54 10.89 3.50
N PHE A 140 3.25 9.84 3.09
CA PHE A 140 2.80 8.46 3.12
C PHE A 140 3.08 7.80 4.47
N THR A 141 2.40 8.28 5.52
CA THR A 141 2.57 7.77 6.88
C THR A 141 1.29 7.11 7.37
N SER A 142 1.44 6.00 8.11
CA SER A 142 0.36 5.28 8.80
C SER A 142 -0.82 4.91 7.87
N LYS A 143 -0.55 4.58 6.61
CA LYS A 143 -1.58 4.11 5.68
C LYS A 143 -1.94 2.67 5.99
N ASN A 144 -3.23 2.42 6.20
CA ASN A 144 -3.73 1.10 6.55
C ASN A 144 -4.21 0.35 5.32
N LEU A 145 -3.68 -0.83 5.11
CA LEU A 145 -4.15 -1.82 4.14
C LEU A 145 -5.07 -2.81 4.86
N GLN A 146 -6.32 -2.89 4.45
CA GLN A 146 -7.25 -3.88 4.99
C GLN A 146 -7.02 -5.23 4.29
N VAL A 147 -6.45 -6.19 5.02
CA VAL A 147 -6.04 -7.51 4.53
C VAL A 147 -6.90 -8.64 5.09
N GLY A 148 -8.03 -8.32 5.70
CA GLY A 148 -8.94 -9.31 6.24
C GLY A 148 -10.39 -8.86 6.21
N ALA A 149 -11.30 -9.82 6.42
CA ALA A 149 -12.75 -9.60 6.36
C ALA A 149 -13.33 -8.92 7.61
N ASN A 150 -12.57 -8.86 8.71
CA ASN A 150 -13.04 -8.31 9.98
C ASN A 150 -12.31 -7.00 10.30
N SER A 151 -12.87 -6.22 11.25
CA SER A 151 -12.23 -5.01 11.77
C SER A 151 -10.86 -5.34 12.37
N ASP A 152 -9.92 -4.39 12.30
CA ASP A 152 -8.56 -4.46 12.80
C ASP A 152 -7.62 -5.47 12.11
N GLN A 153 -8.07 -6.15 11.06
CA GLN A 153 -7.22 -6.98 10.20
C GLN A 153 -6.53 -6.12 9.14
N LYS A 154 -5.66 -5.22 9.57
CA LYS A 154 -4.98 -4.24 8.73
C LYS A 154 -3.46 -4.34 8.88
N ILE A 155 -2.74 -4.03 7.82
CA ILE A 155 -1.30 -3.80 7.82
C ILE A 155 -1.09 -2.29 7.68
N SER A 156 -0.31 -1.70 8.57
CA SER A 156 0.08 -0.29 8.47
C SER A 156 1.39 -0.18 7.71
N ILE A 157 1.41 0.65 6.66
CA ILE A 157 2.59 0.95 5.86
C ILE A 157 2.94 2.42 6.07
N SER A 158 4.22 2.68 6.29
CA SER A 158 4.77 4.03 6.36
C SER A 158 6.05 4.08 5.55
N ILE A 159 6.18 5.10 4.71
CA ILE A 159 7.38 5.37 3.92
C ILE A 159 7.89 6.73 4.38
N GLY A 160 9.18 6.80 4.74
CA GLY A 160 9.80 8.05 5.18
C GLY A 160 10.05 8.99 4.02
N GLU A 161 10.33 10.25 4.36
CA GLU A 161 10.76 11.27 3.40
C GLU A 161 12.17 10.97 2.90
N MET A 162 12.35 11.00 1.56
CA MET A 162 13.60 10.65 0.87
C MET A 162 14.11 11.79 -0.01
N ASN A 163 13.82 13.05 0.35
CA ASN A 163 14.38 14.21 -0.34
C ASN A 163 15.78 14.55 0.19
N SER A 164 16.50 15.39 -0.54
CA SER A 164 17.84 15.83 -0.21
C SER A 164 17.94 16.46 1.17
N LYS A 165 16.90 17.17 1.60
CA LYS A 165 16.81 17.81 2.92
C LYS A 165 16.69 16.80 4.05
N ALA A 166 15.83 15.78 3.90
CA ALA A 166 15.65 14.73 4.90
C ALA A 166 16.90 13.85 5.05
N LEU A 167 17.61 13.63 3.94
CA LEU A 167 18.90 12.91 3.92
C LEU A 167 20.09 13.75 4.39
N GLY A 168 19.90 15.04 4.68
CA GLY A 168 20.96 15.92 5.14
C GLY A 168 21.91 16.42 4.04
N LEU A 169 21.53 16.27 2.78
CA LEU A 169 22.34 16.61 1.60
C LEU A 169 22.19 18.08 1.14
N HIS A 170 21.33 18.86 1.78
CA HIS A 170 21.00 20.22 1.36
C HIS A 170 22.16 21.23 1.46
N ASN A 171 23.25 20.90 2.11
CA ASN A 171 24.45 21.73 2.24
C ASN A 171 25.56 21.34 1.25
N ILE A 172 25.33 20.37 0.35
CA ILE A 172 26.32 19.92 -0.63
C ILE A 172 26.36 20.86 -1.83
N ALA A 173 25.21 21.39 -2.24
CA ALA A 173 25.15 22.48 -3.20
C ALA A 173 25.57 23.77 -2.49
N GLY A 174 26.86 24.09 -2.57
CA GLY A 174 27.43 25.23 -1.89
C GLY A 174 26.62 26.50 -2.06
N THR A 175 26.12 27.04 -0.97
CA THR A 175 25.92 28.48 -0.90
C THR A 175 27.34 29.07 -0.92
N THR A 176 27.93 29.24 -2.09
CA THR A 176 29.02 30.15 -2.28
C THR A 176 28.50 31.57 -2.11
N THR A 177 28.23 31.95 -0.87
CA THR A 177 28.35 33.35 -0.53
C THR A 177 29.84 33.61 -0.63
N GLN A 178 30.27 34.15 -1.76
CA GLN A 178 31.60 34.67 -2.01
C GLN A 178 31.95 35.64 -0.88
N SER A 179 32.53 35.17 0.19
CA SER A 179 33.43 35.98 0.98
C SER A 179 34.84 35.60 0.53
N GLN A 180 35.35 36.40 -0.33
CA GLN A 180 36.78 36.40 -0.68
C GLN A 180 37.62 36.59 0.59
N THR A 181 37.95 35.52 1.24
CA THR A 181 39.12 35.42 2.12
C THR A 181 39.39 33.95 2.28
N GLY A 182 40.53 33.49 1.83
CA GLY A 182 40.98 32.12 1.74
C GLY A 182 40.59 31.28 2.95
N LYS A 183 39.48 30.58 2.84
CA LYS A 183 39.04 29.60 3.82
C LYS A 183 38.93 28.26 3.14
N LYS A 184 39.91 27.44 3.42
CA LYS A 184 39.97 26.01 3.15
C LYS A 184 38.60 25.38 3.33
N VAL A 185 38.08 24.71 2.29
CA VAL A 185 36.87 23.88 2.38
C VAL A 185 37.23 22.67 3.23
N THR A 186 36.90 22.73 4.50
CA THR A 186 37.05 21.63 5.44
C THR A 186 35.69 20.98 5.64
N GLY A 187 35.57 19.75 5.13
CA GLY A 187 34.66 18.77 5.68
C GLY A 187 33.31 18.65 5.03
N PHE A 188 33.16 17.61 4.25
CA PHE A 188 31.87 16.92 4.08
C PHE A 188 31.40 16.45 5.45
N SER A 189 30.38 17.07 5.99
CA SER A 189 29.75 16.59 7.23
C SER A 189 28.54 15.74 6.84
N PHE A 190 28.75 14.46 6.75
CA PHE A 190 27.66 13.50 6.84
C PHE A 190 27.09 13.58 8.26
N GLY A 191 25.82 13.92 8.37
CA GLY A 191 25.11 14.23 9.59
C GLY A 191 25.64 13.58 10.87
N LYS A 192 25.89 14.44 11.88
CA LYS A 192 25.94 14.12 13.30
C LYS A 192 27.02 13.17 13.79
N TYR A 193 28.28 13.35 13.36
CA TYR A 193 29.44 13.00 14.16
C TYR A 193 30.43 14.17 14.15
N ALA A 194 30.00 15.30 14.70
CA ALA A 194 30.94 16.33 15.11
C ALA A 194 31.56 15.87 16.44
N THR A 195 32.69 15.22 16.36
CA THR A 195 33.59 15.20 17.55
C THR A 195 34.11 16.61 17.71
N THR A 196 33.65 17.31 18.72
CA THR A 196 34.27 18.50 19.24
C THR A 196 35.65 18.11 19.73
N ALA A 197 36.67 18.36 18.93
CA ALA A 197 38.02 18.49 19.46
C ALA A 197 38.14 19.91 20.05
N THR A 198 38.08 19.99 21.34
CA THR A 198 38.50 21.13 22.15
C THR A 198 40.01 21.08 22.25
N ASP A 199 40.67 22.13 21.78
CA ASP A 199 41.87 22.71 22.34
C ASP A 199 41.69 24.20 22.41
#